data_daec64bc7a4c8b4dadb5b5b62d63bbe5
#
_entry.id   daec64bc7a4c8b4dadb5b5b62d63bbe5
#
_cell.length_a   1.000
_cell.length_b   1.000
_cell.length_c   1.000
_cell.angle_alpha   90.00
_cell.angle_beta   90.00
_cell.angle_gamma   90.00
#
_symmetry.space_group_name_H-M   'P 1'
#
loop_
_entity.id
_entity.type
_entity.pdbx_description
1 polymer ?
#
loop_
_entity_poly.entity_id
_entity_poly.type
_entity_poly.pdbx_seq_one_letter_code
_entity_poly.pdbx_strand_id
1 'polypeptide(L)'
;QVGWRVSADEISASLDVNQAYWNGDVDGKGCVVPKQKAYHVAKPYDASYECRSEMCMLMEEMGIPIKYHHPEVGAAGQFEIEPQLGQMSKMADASMMIKYIIHNTAMKYGKTATFMPKPVYGEAGNGMHVHMLLLKDGEPVFSDDNGYSHLSKEAHYFMGGLLKHISSLCALTN
;
A
#
# COMPACT_ATOMS: atom_id res chain seq x y z
N GLN A 1 -29.42 -6.13 -5.22
CA GLN A 1 -28.57 -5.14 -4.54
C GLN A 1 -27.19 -5.09 -5.19
N VAL A 2 -26.77 -3.94 -5.69
CA VAL A 2 -25.43 -3.75 -6.25
C VAL A 2 -24.53 -3.20 -5.16
N GLY A 3 -23.43 -3.88 -4.86
CA GLY A 3 -22.46 -3.46 -3.86
C GLY A 3 -21.05 -3.43 -4.42
N TRP A 4 -20.29 -2.41 -4.09
CA TRP A 4 -18.87 -2.30 -4.38
C TRP A 4 -18.07 -2.76 -3.16
N ARG A 5 -17.10 -3.62 -3.40
CA ARG A 5 -16.03 -3.90 -2.45
C ARG A 5 -14.71 -3.47 -3.07
N VAL A 6 -13.95 -2.73 -2.31
CA VAL A 6 -12.67 -2.16 -2.72
C VAL A 6 -11.66 -2.45 -1.61
N SER A 7 -10.45 -2.86 -1.98
CA SER A 7 -9.30 -2.79 -1.09
C SER A 7 -8.21 -1.95 -1.75
N ALA A 8 -7.44 -1.24 -0.96
CA ALA A 8 -6.18 -0.69 -1.40
C ALA A 8 -5.12 -1.77 -1.16
N ASP A 9 -4.52 -2.29 -2.21
CA ASP A 9 -3.58 -3.41 -2.15
C ASP A 9 -2.19 -2.96 -1.76
N GLU A 10 -1.85 -1.75 -2.04
CA GLU A 10 -0.51 -1.24 -1.80
C GLU A 10 -0.56 0.16 -1.21
N ILE A 11 -0.48 0.25 0.12
CA ILE A 11 -0.18 1.51 0.77
C ILE A 11 1.31 1.49 1.10
N SER A 12 2.12 1.99 0.18
CA SER A 12 3.55 2.13 0.41
C SER A 12 3.84 3.43 1.15
N ALA A 13 4.62 3.31 2.22
CA ALA A 13 5.18 4.45 2.93
C ALA A 13 6.68 4.22 3.17
N SER A 14 7.45 5.29 3.17
CA SER A 14 8.87 5.22 3.51
C SER A 14 9.09 5.82 4.90
N LEU A 15 9.75 5.04 5.75
CA LEU A 15 10.25 5.49 7.05
C LEU A 15 11.61 6.15 6.88
N ASP A 16 12.12 6.74 7.96
CA ASP A 16 13.34 7.53 8.02
C ASP A 16 14.48 7.05 7.10
N VAL A 17 14.97 7.97 6.26
CA VAL A 17 15.95 7.73 5.21
C VAL A 17 17.41 7.95 5.64
N ASN A 18 17.72 7.95 6.90
CA ASN A 18 19.12 8.08 7.38
C ASN A 18 20.02 6.91 6.94
N GLN A 19 19.47 5.90 6.31
CA GLN A 19 20.19 4.74 5.77
C GLN A 19 20.28 4.79 4.26
N ALA A 20 20.92 5.79 3.70
CA ALA A 20 21.36 5.69 2.32
C ALA A 20 22.50 4.66 2.23
N TYR A 21 22.49 3.81 1.19
CA TYR A 21 23.49 2.74 1.02
C TYR A 21 24.95 3.25 0.98
N TRP A 22 25.15 4.55 0.70
CA TRP A 22 26.46 5.20 0.69
C TRP A 22 26.92 5.74 2.06
N ASN A 23 26.05 5.78 3.06
CA ASN A 23 26.36 6.33 4.36
C ASN A 23 27.10 5.33 5.26
N GLY A 24 27.17 4.06 4.84
CA GLY A 24 27.68 3.01 5.70
C GLY A 24 26.87 2.83 6.97
N ASP A 25 27.34 2.04 7.87
CA ASP A 25 26.76 1.88 9.21
C ASP A 25 27.28 2.96 10.14
N VAL A 26 26.70 4.15 10.08
CA VAL A 26 27.12 5.30 10.91
C VAL A 26 26.93 5.02 12.41
N ASP A 27 25.99 4.13 12.76
CA ASP A 27 25.65 3.79 14.14
C ASP A 27 26.22 2.43 14.61
N GLY A 28 27.03 1.76 13.81
CA GLY A 28 27.65 0.47 14.16
C GLY A 28 26.66 -0.71 14.24
N LYS A 29 25.49 -0.62 13.63
CA LYS A 29 24.45 -1.66 13.70
C LYS A 29 24.68 -2.85 12.77
N GLY A 30 25.62 -2.77 11.85
CA GLY A 30 26.09 -3.87 11.01
C GLY A 30 25.09 -4.43 9.98
N CYS A 31 23.89 -3.87 9.89
CA CYS A 31 22.80 -4.39 9.05
C CYS A 31 22.35 -3.34 8.03
N VAL A 32 23.20 -3.09 7.02
CA VAL A 32 22.87 -2.18 5.92
C VAL A 32 22.24 -2.94 4.78
N VAL A 33 21.04 -2.52 4.36
CA VAL A 33 20.38 -3.05 3.17
C VAL A 33 20.85 -2.25 1.95
N PRO A 34 21.44 -2.91 0.93
CA PRO A 34 21.81 -2.22 -0.30
C PRO A 34 20.60 -1.62 -1.00
N LYS A 35 20.83 -0.58 -1.79
CA LYS A 35 19.81 0.10 -2.59
C LYS A 35 18.97 -0.90 -3.41
N GLN A 36 17.65 -0.75 -3.39
CA GLN A 36 16.68 -1.60 -4.07
C GLN A 36 16.75 -3.10 -3.70
N LYS A 37 17.23 -3.44 -2.50
CA LYS A 37 17.36 -4.83 -2.03
C LYS A 37 16.59 -5.13 -0.73
N ALA A 38 15.65 -4.25 -0.35
CA ALA A 38 14.89 -4.42 0.89
C ALA A 38 13.64 -5.31 0.78
N TYR A 39 13.25 -5.70 -0.43
CA TYR A 39 12.01 -6.47 -0.64
C TYR A 39 12.01 -7.79 0.15
N HIS A 40 11.05 -7.92 1.05
CA HIS A 40 10.86 -9.08 1.92
C HIS A 40 12.09 -9.47 2.77
N VAL A 41 12.98 -8.53 3.10
CA VAL A 41 14.08 -8.84 4.02
C VAL A 41 13.53 -9.20 5.40
N ALA A 42 14.20 -10.14 6.07
CA ALA A 42 13.89 -10.54 7.43
C ALA A 42 14.78 -9.79 8.45
N LYS A 43 14.43 -9.86 9.73
CA LYS A 43 15.32 -9.41 10.81
C LYS A 43 16.68 -10.14 10.73
N PRO A 44 17.80 -9.47 10.98
CA PRO A 44 17.96 -8.13 11.53
C PRO A 44 17.90 -6.98 10.50
N TYR A 45 17.80 -7.27 9.22
CA TYR A 45 17.78 -6.27 8.14
C TYR A 45 16.48 -5.46 8.11
N ASP A 46 15.35 -6.06 8.49
CA ASP A 46 14.07 -5.36 8.64
C ASP A 46 14.02 -4.56 9.93
N ALA A 47 14.62 -3.38 9.93
CA ALA A 47 14.64 -2.47 11.07
C ALA A 47 13.27 -1.80 11.35
N SER A 48 12.30 -1.92 10.44
CA SER A 48 10.98 -1.31 10.57
C SER A 48 9.90 -2.27 11.09
N TYR A 49 10.23 -3.54 11.30
CA TYR A 49 9.27 -4.59 11.66
C TYR A 49 8.39 -4.22 12.86
N GLU A 50 8.98 -3.80 13.98
CA GLU A 50 8.21 -3.50 15.21
C GLU A 50 7.28 -2.30 15.01
N CYS A 51 7.78 -1.23 14.39
CA CYS A 51 6.99 -0.05 14.08
C CYS A 51 5.81 -0.39 13.15
N ARG A 52 6.06 -1.14 12.10
CA ARG A 52 5.03 -1.56 11.14
C ARG A 52 4.02 -2.52 11.75
N SER A 53 4.46 -3.44 12.60
CA SER A 53 3.57 -4.36 13.33
C SER A 53 2.63 -3.60 14.28
N GLU A 54 3.14 -2.60 15.00
CA GLU A 54 2.30 -1.74 15.85
C GLU A 54 1.28 -0.95 15.01
N MET A 55 1.67 -0.43 13.85
CA MET A 55 0.74 0.22 12.92
C MET A 55 -0.43 -0.71 12.56
N CYS A 56 -0.12 -1.96 12.21
CA CYS A 56 -1.14 -2.95 11.85
C CYS A 56 -2.07 -3.28 13.03
N MET A 57 -1.52 -3.48 14.23
CA MET A 57 -2.33 -3.73 15.42
C MET A 57 -3.29 -2.56 15.71
N LEU A 58 -2.82 -1.33 15.63
CA LEU A 58 -3.66 -0.15 15.83
C LEU A 58 -4.75 -0.04 14.75
N MET A 59 -4.46 -0.39 13.50
CA MET A 59 -5.45 -0.43 12.43
C MET A 59 -6.54 -1.46 12.73
N GLU A 60 -6.16 -2.67 13.17
CA GLU A 60 -7.11 -3.72 13.53
C GLU A 60 -7.96 -3.33 14.75
N GLU A 61 -7.40 -2.71 15.77
CA GLU A 61 -8.13 -2.16 16.92
C GLU A 61 -9.16 -1.12 16.50
N MET A 62 -8.88 -0.35 15.44
CA MET A 62 -9.80 0.63 14.87
C MET A 62 -10.78 0.05 13.85
N GLY A 63 -10.82 -1.28 13.70
CA GLY A 63 -11.75 -1.98 12.82
C GLY A 63 -11.34 -1.99 11.35
N ILE A 64 -10.06 -1.79 11.05
CA ILE A 64 -9.48 -1.90 9.72
C ILE A 64 -8.69 -3.21 9.66
N PRO A 65 -9.27 -4.33 9.21
CA PRO A 65 -8.60 -5.62 9.19
C PRO A 65 -7.46 -5.61 8.18
N ILE A 66 -6.30 -6.09 8.62
CA ILE A 66 -5.08 -6.16 7.81
C ILE A 66 -4.88 -7.58 7.28
N LYS A 67 -4.49 -7.69 6.03
CA LYS A 67 -4.20 -8.98 5.37
C LYS A 67 -2.76 -9.39 5.61
N TYR A 68 -1.82 -8.53 5.32
CA TYR A 68 -0.39 -8.70 5.60
C TYR A 68 0.36 -7.36 5.54
N HIS A 69 1.63 -7.40 5.92
CA HIS A 69 2.57 -6.30 5.74
C HIS A 69 3.99 -6.82 5.54
N HIS A 70 4.80 -6.11 4.79
CA HIS A 70 6.20 -6.48 4.54
C HIS A 70 7.08 -5.26 4.21
N PRO A 71 8.43 -5.41 4.30
CA PRO A 71 9.34 -4.41 3.74
C PRO A 71 9.25 -4.38 2.22
N GLU A 72 9.31 -3.19 1.66
CA GLU A 72 9.32 -2.94 0.22
C GLU A 72 10.75 -2.78 -0.34
N VAL A 73 10.85 -2.60 -1.67
CA VAL A 73 12.11 -2.58 -2.42
C VAL A 73 13.06 -1.48 -1.95
N GLY A 74 12.54 -0.33 -1.54
CA GLY A 74 13.34 0.83 -1.14
C GLY A 74 14.09 0.61 0.17
N ALA A 75 15.42 0.67 0.13
CA ALA A 75 16.30 0.43 1.27
C ALA A 75 16.14 1.44 2.42
N ALA A 76 15.53 2.58 2.16
CA ALA A 76 15.28 3.64 3.13
C ALA A 76 14.07 3.40 4.05
N GLY A 77 13.70 2.15 4.32
CA GLY A 77 12.58 1.78 5.19
C GLY A 77 11.22 1.83 4.52
N GLN A 78 11.16 1.68 3.20
CA GLN A 78 9.90 1.51 2.48
C GLN A 78 9.21 0.23 2.91
N PHE A 79 7.88 0.29 3.08
CA PHE A 79 7.07 -0.87 3.47
C PHE A 79 5.68 -0.81 2.83
N GLU A 80 5.04 -1.95 2.82
CA GLU A 80 3.66 -2.13 2.37
C GLU A 80 2.78 -2.65 3.51
N ILE A 81 1.55 -2.16 3.56
CA ILE A 81 0.47 -2.71 4.39
C ILE A 81 -0.74 -2.92 3.48
N GLU A 82 -1.26 -4.15 3.43
CA GLU A 82 -2.46 -4.50 2.67
C GLU A 82 -3.65 -4.69 3.61
N PRO A 83 -4.64 -3.78 3.61
CA PRO A 83 -5.91 -4.00 4.28
C PRO A 83 -6.79 -4.99 3.51
N GLN A 84 -7.68 -5.68 4.21
CA GLN A 84 -8.65 -6.58 3.57
C GLN A 84 -9.68 -5.80 2.73
N LEU A 85 -10.22 -6.49 1.73
CA LEU A 85 -11.27 -5.96 0.86
C LEU A 85 -12.52 -5.60 1.68
N GLY A 86 -13.04 -4.39 1.49
CA GLY A 86 -14.19 -3.87 2.21
C GLY A 86 -15.16 -3.07 1.32
N GLN A 87 -16.20 -2.52 1.93
CA GLN A 87 -17.10 -1.60 1.23
C GLN A 87 -16.35 -0.33 0.82
N MET A 88 -16.59 0.15 -0.39
CA MET A 88 -15.87 1.29 -0.97
C MET A 88 -15.85 2.53 -0.07
N SER A 89 -17.00 2.95 0.48
CA SER A 89 -17.06 4.11 1.37
C SER A 89 -16.26 3.91 2.67
N LYS A 90 -16.37 2.72 3.27
CA LYS A 90 -15.60 2.38 4.47
C LYS A 90 -14.09 2.33 4.20
N MET A 91 -13.70 1.83 3.03
CA MET A 91 -12.28 1.79 2.66
C MET A 91 -11.73 3.18 2.31
N ALA A 92 -12.56 4.07 1.79
CA ALA A 92 -12.18 5.48 1.62
C ALA A 92 -11.89 6.15 2.98
N ASP A 93 -12.76 5.97 3.97
CA ASP A 93 -12.54 6.47 5.33
C ASP A 93 -11.32 5.80 5.98
N ALA A 94 -11.19 4.48 5.82
CA ALA A 94 -10.05 3.71 6.31
C ALA A 94 -8.73 4.22 5.74
N SER A 95 -8.67 4.59 4.46
CA SER A 95 -7.44 5.10 3.84
C SER A 95 -6.94 6.39 4.51
N MET A 96 -7.82 7.26 4.94
CA MET A 96 -7.46 8.45 5.71
C MET A 96 -6.96 8.09 7.11
N MET A 97 -7.63 7.16 7.77
CA MET A 97 -7.24 6.68 9.10
C MET A 97 -5.90 5.94 9.07
N ILE A 98 -5.64 5.12 8.06
CA ILE A 98 -4.37 4.43 7.85
C ILE A 98 -3.22 5.44 7.77
N LYS A 99 -3.36 6.49 6.97
CA LYS A 99 -2.35 7.56 6.88
C LYS A 99 -2.10 8.24 8.23
N TYR A 100 -3.17 8.52 8.95
CA TYR A 100 -3.08 9.12 10.29
C TYR A 100 -2.32 8.20 11.26
N ILE A 101 -2.66 6.91 11.32
CA ILE A 101 -2.00 5.93 12.19
C ILE A 101 -0.52 5.80 11.81
N ILE A 102 -0.19 5.68 10.52
CA ILE A 102 1.19 5.55 10.06
C ILE A 102 2.03 6.75 10.48
N HIS A 103 1.55 7.98 10.25
CA HIS A 103 2.29 9.18 10.63
C HIS A 103 2.54 9.26 12.14
N ASN A 104 1.50 9.02 12.96
CA ASN A 104 1.63 9.12 14.41
C ASN A 104 2.48 7.99 15.01
N THR A 105 2.34 6.77 14.50
CA THR A 105 3.18 5.66 14.97
C THR A 105 4.64 5.86 14.56
N ALA A 106 4.90 6.30 13.33
CA ALA A 106 6.27 6.64 12.92
C ALA A 106 6.90 7.68 13.85
N MET A 107 6.17 8.73 14.19
CA MET A 107 6.64 9.76 15.13
C MET A 107 6.97 9.19 16.53
N LYS A 108 6.15 8.26 17.04
CA LYS A 108 6.42 7.55 18.30
C LYS A 108 7.75 6.81 18.27
N TYR A 109 8.17 6.30 17.11
CA TYR A 109 9.46 5.61 16.92
C TYR A 109 10.60 6.57 16.53
N GLY A 110 10.40 7.89 16.64
CA GLY A 110 11.40 8.89 16.25
C GLY A 110 11.66 8.94 14.74
N LYS A 111 10.67 8.54 13.95
CA LYS A 111 10.72 8.47 12.48
C LYS A 111 9.69 9.39 11.85
N THR A 112 9.85 9.65 10.56
CA THR A 112 8.84 10.30 9.74
C THR A 112 8.35 9.33 8.68
N ALA A 113 7.09 9.44 8.27
CA ALA A 113 6.53 8.68 7.17
C ALA A 113 6.13 9.63 6.03
N THR A 114 6.24 9.15 4.80
CA THR A 114 5.82 9.89 3.62
C THR A 114 5.11 8.96 2.64
N PHE A 115 4.05 9.49 2.02
CA PHE A 115 3.31 8.86 0.93
C PHE A 115 3.62 9.49 -0.43
N MET A 116 4.67 10.32 -0.51
CA MET A 116 5.12 10.88 -1.78
C MET A 116 5.50 9.78 -2.77
N PRO A 117 5.13 9.89 -4.06
CA PRO A 117 5.39 8.84 -5.05
C PRO A 117 6.87 8.50 -5.20
N LYS A 118 7.76 9.49 -5.16
CA LYS A 118 9.21 9.32 -5.33
C LYS A 118 9.99 10.19 -4.32
N PRO A 119 9.98 9.82 -3.02
CA PRO A 119 10.63 10.63 -2.00
C PRO A 119 12.16 10.55 -2.06
N VAL A 120 12.72 9.46 -2.60
CA VAL A 120 14.17 9.22 -2.66
C VAL A 120 14.59 9.00 -4.10
N TYR A 121 15.51 9.83 -4.59
CA TYR A 121 16.02 9.71 -5.95
C TYR A 121 16.72 8.38 -6.19
N GLY A 122 16.33 7.71 -7.27
CA GLY A 122 16.90 6.43 -7.68
C GLY A 122 16.50 5.23 -6.83
N GLU A 123 15.58 5.38 -5.85
CA GLU A 123 14.92 4.29 -5.14
C GLU A 123 13.56 3.96 -5.77
N ALA A 124 12.96 2.84 -5.32
CA ALA A 124 11.59 2.50 -5.65
C ALA A 124 10.63 3.60 -5.14
N GLY A 125 9.50 3.77 -5.82
CA GLY A 125 8.48 4.72 -5.43
C GLY A 125 7.39 4.09 -4.57
N ASN A 126 6.61 4.94 -3.92
CA ASN A 126 5.39 4.55 -3.23
C ASN A 126 4.22 4.55 -4.21
N GLY A 127 3.42 3.49 -4.20
CA GLY A 127 2.17 3.39 -4.92
C GLY A 127 1.00 3.11 -3.99
N MET A 128 -0.20 3.24 -4.51
CA MET A 128 -1.41 2.74 -3.88
C MET A 128 -2.22 2.01 -4.94
N HIS A 129 -2.21 0.68 -4.88
CA HIS A 129 -3.03 -0.13 -5.77
C HIS A 129 -4.45 -0.25 -5.21
N VAL A 130 -5.43 -0.21 -6.09
CA VAL A 130 -6.84 -0.31 -5.72
C VAL A 130 -7.46 -1.52 -6.42
N HIS A 131 -7.78 -2.56 -5.65
CA HIS A 131 -8.55 -3.70 -6.13
C HIS A 131 -10.03 -3.40 -6.03
N MET A 132 -10.79 -3.78 -7.07
CA MET A 132 -12.20 -3.50 -7.16
C MET A 132 -12.99 -4.78 -7.46
N LEU A 133 -13.95 -5.09 -6.59
CA LEU A 133 -14.91 -6.17 -6.80
C LEU A 133 -16.32 -5.57 -6.86
N LEU A 134 -16.97 -5.71 -8.02
CA LEU A 134 -18.37 -5.36 -8.16
C LEU A 134 -19.22 -6.61 -8.01
N LEU A 135 -20.18 -6.55 -7.09
CA LEU A 135 -21.15 -7.63 -6.86
C LEU A 135 -22.56 -7.19 -7.27
N LYS A 136 -23.27 -8.09 -7.89
CA LYS A 136 -24.71 -7.98 -8.16
C LYS A 136 -25.39 -9.23 -7.59
N ASP A 137 -26.31 -9.05 -6.66
CA ASP A 137 -27.01 -10.13 -5.99
C ASP A 137 -26.09 -11.19 -5.35
N GLY A 138 -24.91 -10.77 -4.93
CA GLY A 138 -23.88 -11.61 -4.31
C GLY A 138 -22.85 -12.20 -5.28
N GLU A 139 -23.10 -12.12 -6.59
CA GLU A 139 -22.22 -12.68 -7.62
C GLU A 139 -21.27 -11.64 -8.21
N PRO A 140 -20.00 -12.03 -8.52
CA PRO A 140 -19.03 -11.16 -9.16
C PRO A 140 -19.50 -10.73 -10.57
N VAL A 141 -19.52 -9.42 -10.82
CA VAL A 141 -19.94 -8.86 -12.11
C VAL A 141 -18.83 -8.92 -13.17
N PHE A 142 -17.57 -8.88 -12.74
CA PHE A 142 -16.43 -8.76 -13.66
C PHE A 142 -15.92 -10.11 -14.18
N SER A 143 -16.38 -11.23 -13.65
CA SER A 143 -15.96 -12.56 -14.04
C SER A 143 -16.91 -13.17 -15.09
N ASP A 144 -16.33 -13.82 -16.11
CA ASP A 144 -17.04 -14.65 -17.09
C ASP A 144 -16.08 -15.73 -17.59
N ASP A 145 -16.35 -16.99 -17.27
CA ASP A 145 -15.48 -18.12 -17.63
C ASP A 145 -15.28 -18.27 -19.14
N ASN A 146 -16.25 -17.83 -19.93
CA ASN A 146 -16.24 -17.90 -21.39
C ASN A 146 -15.78 -16.57 -22.05
N GLY A 147 -15.55 -15.53 -21.24
CA GLY A 147 -15.12 -14.22 -21.71
C GLY A 147 -13.64 -14.17 -22.10
N TYR A 148 -13.26 -13.18 -22.90
CA TYR A 148 -11.84 -12.92 -23.19
C TYR A 148 -11.09 -12.60 -21.87
N SER A 149 -10.02 -13.32 -21.61
CA SER A 149 -9.25 -13.25 -20.35
C SER A 149 -10.10 -13.52 -19.10
N HIS A 150 -11.14 -14.33 -19.20
CA HIS A 150 -12.12 -14.61 -18.14
C HIS A 150 -12.83 -13.37 -17.58
N LEU A 151 -12.95 -12.32 -18.41
CA LEU A 151 -13.61 -11.07 -18.05
C LEU A 151 -14.96 -10.93 -18.75
N SER A 152 -15.92 -10.40 -18.01
CA SER A 152 -17.26 -10.09 -18.54
C SER A 152 -17.23 -8.85 -19.46
N LYS A 153 -18.31 -8.64 -20.19
CA LYS A 153 -18.51 -7.41 -20.98
C LYS A 153 -18.53 -6.17 -20.07
N GLU A 154 -19.12 -6.28 -18.90
CA GLU A 154 -19.16 -5.23 -17.88
C GLU A 154 -17.76 -4.84 -17.43
N ALA A 155 -16.87 -5.82 -17.23
CA ALA A 155 -15.47 -5.55 -16.90
C ALA A 155 -14.79 -4.76 -18.02
N HIS A 156 -14.97 -5.14 -19.28
CA HIS A 156 -14.41 -4.41 -20.42
C HIS A 156 -14.97 -2.99 -20.53
N TYR A 157 -16.27 -2.79 -20.29
CA TYR A 157 -16.88 -1.46 -20.29
C TYR A 157 -16.34 -0.60 -19.14
N PHE A 158 -16.16 -1.19 -17.97
CA PHE A 158 -15.56 -0.50 -16.82
C PHE A 158 -14.14 -0.03 -17.12
N MET A 159 -13.29 -0.92 -17.63
CA MET A 159 -11.91 -0.58 -18.03
C MET A 159 -11.88 0.50 -19.13
N GLY A 160 -12.76 0.39 -20.12
CA GLY A 160 -12.90 1.40 -21.16
C GLY A 160 -13.32 2.75 -20.60
N GLY A 161 -14.20 2.77 -19.59
CA GLY A 161 -14.60 3.97 -18.86
C GLY A 161 -13.44 4.62 -18.11
N LEU A 162 -12.63 3.81 -17.40
CA LEU A 162 -11.42 4.31 -16.72
C LEU A 162 -10.44 4.94 -17.72
N LEU A 163 -10.16 4.24 -18.82
CA LEU A 163 -9.23 4.75 -19.86
C LEU A 163 -9.76 6.04 -20.50
N LYS A 164 -11.06 6.13 -20.77
CA LYS A 164 -11.68 7.34 -21.32
C LYS A 164 -11.54 8.56 -20.39
N HIS A 165 -11.57 8.33 -19.07
CA HIS A 165 -11.55 9.38 -18.06
C HIS A 165 -10.22 9.48 -17.31
N ILE A 166 -9.15 8.82 -17.80
CA ILE A 166 -7.88 8.70 -17.09
C ILE A 166 -7.25 10.07 -16.75
N SER A 167 -7.35 11.04 -17.64
CA SER A 167 -6.81 12.38 -17.39
C SER A 167 -7.49 13.08 -16.22
N SER A 168 -8.84 12.94 -16.12
CA SER A 168 -9.60 13.48 -15.00
C SER A 168 -9.30 12.72 -13.70
N LEU A 169 -9.12 11.40 -13.79
CA LEU A 169 -8.74 10.57 -12.65
C LEU A 169 -7.37 11.00 -12.12
N CYS A 170 -6.37 11.14 -12.99
CA CYS A 170 -5.04 11.61 -12.58
C CYS A 170 -5.05 12.99 -11.92
N ALA A 171 -5.94 13.89 -12.34
CA ALA A 171 -6.07 15.20 -11.70
C ALA A 171 -6.56 15.14 -10.23
N LEU A 172 -7.17 14.03 -9.82
CA LEU A 172 -7.66 13.81 -8.46
C LEU A 172 -6.75 12.89 -7.63
N THR A 173 -5.96 12.03 -8.28
CA THR A 173 -5.20 10.98 -7.61
C THR A 173 -3.69 11.18 -7.60
N ASN A 174 -3.16 12.13 -8.38
CA ASN A 174 -1.73 12.45 -8.46
C ASN A 174 -1.37 13.75 -7.73
#